data_e81feb3c3ead2c0a4eb6075235ee19f7
#
_entry.id   e81feb3c3ead2c0a4eb6075235ee19f7
#
_cell.length_a   1.000
_cell.length_b   1.000
_cell.length_c   1.000
_cell.angle_alpha   90.00
_cell.angle_beta   90.00
_cell.angle_gamma   90.00
#
_symmetry.space_group_name_H-M   'P 1'
#
loop_
_entity.id
_entity.type
_entity.pdbx_description
1 polymer ?
#
loop_
_entity_poly.entity_id
_entity_poly.type
_entity_poly.pdbx_seq_one_letter_code
_entity_poly.pdbx_strand_id
1 'polypeptide(L)'
;MTHYYIDNSMLKSEKKEFKYTFDNEEFIFTGDHGVFSKDSVDYGSYLLIKCVYQLSLGENILDLGCGYGVVGIILARFHKYSTIDLVDVNSRAIELSRLNALKNNVSINLYQTDDISTINRQYDSIILNPPIRAGKVVIFGLYEKAYQCLKDGGHLYIVILKKHGAKSSLNKLKELFNEVKVLDRIDQHWLIEATK
;
A
#
# COMPACT_ATOMS: atom_id res chain seq x y z
N MET A 1 -1.25 21.95 -9.54
CA MET A 1 -0.90 20.52 -9.64
C MET A 1 -1.66 19.79 -8.56
N THR A 2 -2.53 18.87 -8.92
CA THR A 2 -3.28 18.05 -7.96
C THR A 2 -2.40 16.90 -7.50
N HIS A 3 -2.25 16.76 -6.19
CA HIS A 3 -1.45 15.71 -5.59
C HIS A 3 -2.36 14.61 -5.05
N TYR A 4 -2.20 13.36 -5.52
CA TYR A 4 -3.06 12.21 -5.16
C TYR A 4 -2.95 11.78 -3.67
N TYR A 5 -1.99 12.31 -2.92
CA TYR A 5 -1.81 12.07 -1.48
C TYR A 5 -2.48 13.13 -0.58
N ILE A 6 -3.38 13.93 -1.13
CA ILE A 6 -4.28 14.82 -0.40
C ILE A 6 -5.71 14.55 -0.84
N ASP A 7 -6.68 15.00 -0.07
CA ASP A 7 -8.09 14.86 -0.47
C ASP A 7 -8.36 15.64 -1.76
N ASN A 8 -8.84 14.97 -2.78
CA ASN A 8 -9.11 15.47 -4.14
C ASN A 8 -10.61 15.42 -4.48
N SER A 9 -11.49 15.50 -3.50
CA SER A 9 -12.95 15.42 -3.67
C SER A 9 -13.52 16.38 -4.71
N MET A 10 -12.86 17.55 -4.92
CA MET A 10 -13.30 18.60 -5.86
C MET A 10 -12.93 18.35 -7.33
N LEU A 11 -12.11 17.35 -7.65
CA LEU A 11 -11.75 17.05 -9.02
C LEU A 11 -12.91 16.40 -9.78
N LYS A 12 -13.05 16.76 -11.07
CA LYS A 12 -14.00 16.06 -11.97
C LYS A 12 -13.70 14.57 -11.96
N SER A 13 -14.71 13.76 -11.68
CA SER A 13 -14.61 12.30 -11.73
C SER A 13 -14.71 11.82 -13.18
N GLU A 14 -13.83 10.90 -13.55
CA GLU A 14 -13.86 10.16 -14.82
C GLU A 14 -13.38 8.74 -14.54
N LYS A 15 -14.31 7.94 -14.02
CA LYS A 15 -14.03 6.55 -13.64
C LYS A 15 -13.79 5.70 -14.87
N LYS A 16 -12.72 4.91 -14.83
CA LYS A 16 -12.37 3.96 -15.88
C LYS A 16 -12.15 2.58 -15.28
N GLU A 17 -12.82 1.60 -15.86
CA GLU A 17 -12.66 0.20 -15.48
C GLU A 17 -11.60 -0.48 -16.34
N PHE A 18 -10.82 -1.37 -15.72
CA PHE A 18 -9.86 -2.22 -16.42
C PHE A 18 -9.76 -3.58 -15.73
N LYS A 19 -9.42 -4.59 -16.54
CA LYS A 19 -9.13 -5.95 -16.05
C LYS A 19 -7.66 -6.10 -15.75
N TYR A 20 -7.35 -6.90 -14.76
CA TYR A 20 -5.99 -7.22 -14.35
C TYR A 20 -5.91 -8.69 -13.96
N THR A 21 -4.88 -9.39 -14.46
CA THR A 21 -4.63 -10.79 -14.11
C THR A 21 -3.38 -10.85 -13.25
N PHE A 22 -3.48 -11.49 -12.09
CA PHE A 22 -2.37 -11.75 -11.20
C PHE A 22 -2.44 -13.20 -10.72
N ASP A 23 -1.37 -13.97 -10.94
CA ASP A 23 -1.23 -15.38 -10.54
C ASP A 23 -2.44 -16.25 -10.95
N ASN A 24 -2.86 -16.16 -12.22
CA ASN A 24 -4.03 -16.82 -12.84
C ASN A 24 -5.40 -16.42 -12.27
N GLU A 25 -5.47 -15.45 -11.34
CA GLU A 25 -6.72 -14.87 -10.85
C GLU A 25 -7.04 -13.58 -11.61
N GLU A 26 -8.31 -13.44 -12.04
CA GLU A 26 -8.79 -12.21 -12.69
C GLU A 26 -9.34 -11.24 -11.64
N PHE A 27 -8.99 -9.96 -11.81
CA PHE A 27 -9.46 -8.84 -11.02
C PHE A 27 -10.05 -7.76 -11.93
N ILE A 28 -11.05 -7.03 -11.40
CA ILE A 28 -11.64 -5.88 -12.07
C ILE A 28 -11.43 -4.66 -11.16
N PHE A 29 -10.71 -3.67 -11.68
CA PHE A 29 -10.47 -2.42 -10.97
C PHE A 29 -11.09 -1.23 -11.68
N THR A 30 -11.52 -0.27 -10.90
CA THR A 30 -11.94 1.05 -11.34
C THR A 30 -10.95 2.07 -10.77
N GLY A 31 -10.32 2.84 -11.64
CA GLY A 31 -9.54 4.01 -11.28
C GLY A 31 -10.27 5.31 -11.60
N ASP A 32 -9.76 6.45 -11.13
CA ASP A 32 -10.34 7.77 -11.37
C ASP A 32 -9.27 8.87 -11.36
N HIS A 33 -9.59 10.04 -11.88
CA HIS A 33 -8.73 11.23 -11.74
C HIS A 33 -8.52 11.58 -10.25
N GLY A 34 -7.30 11.99 -9.90
CA GLY A 34 -6.94 12.31 -8.51
C GLY A 34 -6.52 11.11 -7.67
N VAL A 35 -6.48 9.91 -8.26
CA VAL A 35 -5.89 8.71 -7.65
C VAL A 35 -4.72 8.23 -8.48
N PHE A 36 -3.71 7.65 -7.83
CA PHE A 36 -2.51 7.15 -8.50
C PHE A 36 -2.84 5.98 -9.43
N SER A 37 -2.21 5.95 -10.64
CA SER A 37 -2.29 4.86 -11.62
C SER A 37 -3.72 4.46 -12.04
N LYS A 38 -4.50 5.45 -12.46
CA LYS A 38 -5.95 5.35 -12.72
C LYS A 38 -6.36 4.36 -13.82
N ASP A 39 -5.46 3.95 -14.71
CA ASP A 39 -5.77 3.16 -15.93
C ASP A 39 -5.14 1.76 -15.93
N SER A 40 -4.30 1.44 -14.95
CA SER A 40 -3.57 0.16 -14.85
C SER A 40 -2.94 -0.01 -13.49
N VAL A 41 -2.55 -1.21 -13.12
CA VAL A 41 -1.70 -1.46 -11.95
C VAL A 41 -0.29 -0.96 -12.25
N ASP A 42 0.25 -0.10 -11.40
CA ASP A 42 1.63 0.38 -11.56
C ASP A 42 2.64 -0.72 -11.27
N TYR A 43 3.81 -0.61 -11.90
CA TYR A 43 4.82 -1.64 -11.83
C TYR A 43 5.41 -1.82 -10.42
N GLY A 44 5.50 -0.74 -9.63
CA GLY A 44 5.93 -0.83 -8.23
C GLY A 44 4.96 -1.64 -7.38
N SER A 45 3.66 -1.37 -7.47
CA SER A 45 2.62 -2.15 -6.80
C SER A 45 2.63 -3.62 -7.25
N TYR A 46 2.78 -3.89 -8.55
CA TYR A 46 2.94 -5.25 -9.06
C TYR A 46 4.12 -5.98 -8.41
N LEU A 47 5.30 -5.37 -8.40
CA LEU A 47 6.49 -5.96 -7.80
C LEU A 47 6.33 -6.19 -6.28
N LEU A 48 5.72 -5.24 -5.57
CA LEU A 48 5.46 -5.35 -4.15
C LEU A 48 4.51 -6.51 -3.85
N ILE A 49 3.39 -6.59 -4.55
CA ILE A 49 2.43 -7.71 -4.41
C ILE A 49 3.13 -9.03 -4.70
N LYS A 50 3.86 -9.13 -5.83
CA LYS A 50 4.59 -10.34 -6.22
C LYS A 50 5.62 -10.78 -5.18
N CYS A 51 6.22 -9.85 -4.48
CA CYS A 51 7.18 -10.13 -3.42
C CYS A 51 6.51 -10.72 -2.17
N VAL A 52 5.29 -10.27 -1.82
CA VAL A 52 4.71 -10.58 -0.51
C VAL A 52 3.53 -11.56 -0.54
N TYR A 53 2.84 -11.77 -1.68
CA TYR A 53 1.56 -12.50 -1.70
C TYR A 53 1.62 -13.96 -1.23
N GLN A 54 2.79 -14.60 -1.29
CA GLN A 54 3.03 -15.97 -0.82
C GLN A 54 3.70 -16.03 0.56
N LEU A 55 4.07 -14.89 1.15
CA LEU A 55 4.66 -14.84 2.48
C LEU A 55 3.59 -15.07 3.54
N SER A 56 4.00 -15.53 4.72
CA SER A 56 3.12 -15.57 5.90
C SER A 56 3.02 -14.16 6.47
N LEU A 57 2.00 -13.40 6.05
CA LEU A 57 1.81 -11.99 6.46
C LEU A 57 1.12 -11.83 7.83
N GLY A 58 0.69 -12.93 8.47
CA GLY A 58 0.00 -12.90 9.75
C GLY A 58 -1.51 -12.64 9.64
N GLU A 59 -2.14 -12.38 10.78
CA GLU A 59 -3.59 -12.24 10.90
C GLU A 59 -4.09 -10.83 10.54
N ASN A 60 -3.33 -9.80 10.89
CA ASN A 60 -3.69 -8.40 10.66
C ASN A 60 -2.71 -7.75 9.69
N ILE A 61 -3.21 -7.38 8.51
CA ILE A 61 -2.43 -6.80 7.42
C ILE A 61 -2.97 -5.41 7.12
N LEU A 62 -2.07 -4.43 6.97
CA LEU A 62 -2.41 -3.07 6.58
C LEU A 62 -1.84 -2.73 5.20
N ASP A 63 -2.68 -2.27 4.27
CA ASP A 63 -2.28 -1.56 3.06
C ASP A 63 -2.30 -0.05 3.35
N LEU A 64 -1.11 0.52 3.58
CA LEU A 64 -0.95 1.91 3.99
C LEU A 64 -0.76 2.82 2.77
N GLY A 65 -1.68 3.77 2.58
CA GLY A 65 -1.74 4.58 1.37
C GLY A 65 -2.29 3.78 0.19
N CYS A 66 -3.41 3.10 0.41
CA CYS A 66 -3.95 2.06 -0.47
C CYS A 66 -4.36 2.53 -1.88
N GLY A 67 -4.56 3.84 -2.09
CA GLY A 67 -5.09 4.36 -3.36
C GLY A 67 -6.45 3.74 -3.69
N TYR A 68 -6.62 3.18 -4.87
CA TYR A 68 -7.85 2.49 -5.26
C TYR A 68 -7.92 1.00 -4.81
N GLY A 69 -7.01 0.60 -3.91
CA GLY A 69 -7.07 -0.67 -3.18
C GLY A 69 -6.41 -1.86 -3.86
N VAL A 70 -5.59 -1.66 -4.89
CA VAL A 70 -5.03 -2.78 -5.68
C VAL A 70 -4.24 -3.77 -4.84
N VAL A 71 -3.37 -3.29 -3.95
CA VAL A 71 -2.52 -4.15 -3.12
C VAL A 71 -3.36 -4.94 -2.13
N GLY A 72 -4.13 -4.25 -1.30
CA GLY A 72 -4.94 -4.88 -0.26
C GLY A 72 -6.02 -5.83 -0.82
N ILE A 73 -6.65 -5.51 -1.96
CA ILE A 73 -7.66 -6.35 -2.59
C ILE A 73 -7.04 -7.65 -3.15
N ILE A 74 -5.88 -7.56 -3.80
CA ILE A 74 -5.18 -8.76 -4.27
C ILE A 74 -4.75 -9.60 -3.06
N LEU A 75 -4.15 -8.99 -2.03
CA LEU A 75 -3.76 -9.72 -0.83
C LEU A 75 -4.96 -10.38 -0.13
N ALA A 76 -6.13 -9.72 -0.07
CA ALA A 76 -7.35 -10.30 0.50
C ALA A 76 -7.83 -11.57 -0.24
N ARG A 77 -7.54 -11.69 -1.55
CA ARG A 77 -7.86 -12.89 -2.32
C ARG A 77 -6.97 -14.08 -1.92
N PHE A 78 -5.68 -13.82 -1.62
CA PHE A 78 -4.69 -14.87 -1.30
C PHE A 78 -4.60 -15.15 0.21
N HIS A 79 -4.90 -14.18 1.08
CA HIS A 79 -4.85 -14.30 2.54
C HIS A 79 -6.26 -14.31 3.15
N LYS A 80 -7.06 -15.31 2.79
CA LYS A 80 -8.51 -15.40 3.13
C LYS A 80 -8.83 -15.43 4.63
N TYR A 81 -7.86 -15.79 5.46
CA TYR A 81 -8.02 -15.86 6.92
C TYR A 81 -7.46 -14.65 7.66
N SER A 82 -6.87 -13.71 6.92
CA SER A 82 -6.35 -12.49 7.50
C SER A 82 -7.38 -11.35 7.45
N THR A 83 -7.32 -10.46 8.42
CA THR A 83 -8.02 -9.18 8.39
C THR A 83 -7.18 -8.20 7.59
N ILE A 84 -7.73 -7.66 6.51
CA ILE A 84 -7.06 -6.70 5.65
C ILE A 84 -7.67 -5.32 5.86
N ASP A 85 -6.88 -4.39 6.37
CA ASP A 85 -7.23 -2.99 6.55
C ASP A 85 -6.57 -2.16 5.44
N LEU A 86 -7.32 -1.25 4.84
CA LEU A 86 -6.85 -0.32 3.83
C LEU A 86 -7.02 1.11 4.35
N VAL A 87 -5.96 1.90 4.26
CA VAL A 87 -5.95 3.28 4.73
C VAL A 87 -5.47 4.22 3.66
N ASP A 88 -6.20 5.32 3.46
CA ASP A 88 -5.77 6.45 2.64
C ASP A 88 -6.33 7.76 3.21
N VAL A 89 -5.66 8.88 2.97
CA VAL A 89 -6.16 10.22 3.33
C VAL A 89 -7.18 10.74 2.33
N ASN A 90 -7.15 10.22 1.11
CA ASN A 90 -7.97 10.65 -0.01
C ASN A 90 -9.32 9.93 0.01
N SER A 91 -10.41 10.67 0.22
CA SER A 91 -11.78 10.13 0.25
C SER A 91 -12.14 9.37 -1.03
N ARG A 92 -11.71 9.86 -2.20
CA ARG A 92 -11.93 9.21 -3.49
C ARG A 92 -11.23 7.86 -3.59
N ALA A 93 -10.02 7.73 -3.03
CA ALA A 93 -9.29 6.48 -2.96
C ALA A 93 -10.09 5.44 -2.16
N ILE A 94 -10.63 5.83 -1.00
CA ILE A 94 -11.47 4.96 -0.15
C ILE A 94 -12.76 4.54 -0.85
N GLU A 95 -13.45 5.45 -1.56
CA GLU A 95 -14.63 5.10 -2.35
C GLU A 95 -14.32 4.10 -3.46
N LEU A 96 -13.22 4.31 -4.19
CA LEU A 96 -12.77 3.39 -5.24
C LEU A 96 -12.37 2.03 -4.65
N SER A 97 -11.66 2.00 -3.54
CA SER A 97 -11.30 0.75 -2.84
C SER A 97 -12.54 -0.04 -2.42
N ARG A 98 -13.59 0.63 -1.94
CA ARG A 98 -14.88 -0.01 -1.61
C ARG A 98 -15.54 -0.62 -2.84
N LEU A 99 -15.61 0.14 -3.93
CA LEU A 99 -16.18 -0.33 -5.20
C LEU A 99 -15.40 -1.53 -5.75
N ASN A 100 -14.06 -1.45 -5.72
CA ASN A 100 -13.18 -2.49 -6.22
C ASN A 100 -13.23 -3.76 -5.36
N ALA A 101 -13.33 -3.65 -4.04
CA ALA A 101 -13.52 -4.80 -3.16
C ALA A 101 -14.82 -5.55 -3.45
N LEU A 102 -15.93 -4.82 -3.67
CA LEU A 102 -17.20 -5.41 -4.07
C LEU A 102 -17.11 -6.14 -5.41
N LYS A 103 -16.48 -5.52 -6.42
CA LYS A 103 -16.30 -6.13 -7.75
C LYS A 103 -15.47 -7.42 -7.71
N ASN A 104 -14.53 -7.49 -6.79
CA ASN A 104 -13.63 -8.65 -6.66
C ASN A 104 -14.08 -9.64 -5.57
N ASN A 105 -15.25 -9.45 -4.96
CA ASN A 105 -15.82 -10.32 -3.93
C ASN A 105 -14.84 -10.60 -2.77
N VAL A 106 -14.14 -9.56 -2.29
CA VAL A 106 -13.24 -9.64 -1.14
C VAL A 106 -13.75 -8.80 0.03
N SER A 107 -13.47 -9.26 1.25
CA SER A 107 -13.79 -8.53 2.49
C SER A 107 -12.55 -7.77 2.96
N ILE A 108 -12.72 -6.47 3.18
CA ILE A 108 -11.68 -5.56 3.67
C ILE A 108 -12.31 -4.52 4.59
N ASN A 109 -11.52 -3.94 5.47
CA ASN A 109 -11.91 -2.75 6.22
C ASN A 109 -11.27 -1.50 5.57
N LEU A 110 -11.98 -0.39 5.60
CA LEU A 110 -11.57 0.85 4.96
C LEU A 110 -11.59 2.02 5.94
N TYR A 111 -10.49 2.74 6.00
CA TYR A 111 -10.32 3.89 6.89
C TYR A 111 -9.80 5.10 6.12
N GLN A 112 -10.53 6.20 6.19
CA GLN A 112 -10.05 7.50 5.70
C GLN A 112 -9.42 8.25 6.88
N THR A 113 -8.10 8.21 6.98
CA THR A 113 -7.37 8.92 8.03
C THR A 113 -5.92 9.14 7.64
N ASP A 114 -5.32 10.20 8.18
CA ASP A 114 -3.88 10.43 8.17
C ASP A 114 -3.19 9.94 9.46
N ASP A 115 -3.99 9.57 10.48
CA ASP A 115 -3.54 9.03 11.75
C ASP A 115 -4.00 7.58 11.95
N ILE A 116 -3.13 6.64 11.57
CA ILE A 116 -3.41 5.20 11.66
C ILE A 116 -3.50 4.70 13.12
N SER A 117 -3.02 5.47 14.11
CA SER A 117 -3.17 5.10 15.52
C SER A 117 -4.64 5.10 15.98
N THR A 118 -5.50 5.86 15.29
CA THR A 118 -6.94 5.92 15.58
C THR A 118 -7.69 4.62 15.27
N ILE A 119 -7.10 3.72 14.48
CA ILE A 119 -7.70 2.41 14.15
C ILE A 119 -7.68 1.46 15.35
N ASN A 120 -6.83 1.73 16.35
CA ASN A 120 -6.68 0.93 17.57
C ASN A 120 -6.42 -0.56 17.31
N ARG A 121 -5.57 -0.84 16.31
CA ARG A 121 -5.13 -2.18 15.93
C ARG A 121 -3.62 -2.21 15.72
N GLN A 122 -3.01 -3.32 16.12
CA GLN A 122 -1.63 -3.62 15.77
C GLN A 122 -1.57 -4.65 14.65
N TYR A 123 -0.60 -4.50 13.77
CA TYR A 123 -0.47 -5.28 12.55
C TYR A 123 0.72 -6.23 12.60
N ASP A 124 0.53 -7.41 12.01
CA ASP A 124 1.61 -8.37 11.77
C ASP A 124 2.44 -7.93 10.57
N SER A 125 1.78 -7.39 9.54
CA SER A 125 2.43 -6.87 8.34
C SER A 125 1.79 -5.56 7.87
N ILE A 126 2.63 -4.62 7.46
CA ILE A 126 2.23 -3.38 6.79
C ILE A 126 2.86 -3.35 5.41
N ILE A 127 2.06 -3.09 4.39
CA ILE A 127 2.48 -3.01 2.99
C ILE A 127 2.37 -1.55 2.56
N LEU A 128 3.41 -1.01 1.95
CA LEU A 128 3.46 0.41 1.58
C LEU A 128 4.15 0.62 0.23
N ASN A 129 3.42 1.12 -0.75
CA ASN A 129 3.99 1.76 -1.93
C ASN A 129 3.98 3.28 -1.70
N PRO A 130 5.10 3.90 -1.26
CA PRO A 130 5.08 5.25 -0.73
C PRO A 130 4.77 6.31 -1.79
N PRO A 131 4.07 7.41 -1.42
CA PRO A 131 3.73 8.51 -2.33
C PRO A 131 4.97 9.38 -2.62
N ILE A 132 5.78 9.00 -3.60
CA ILE A 132 7.08 9.64 -3.90
C ILE A 132 6.97 11.16 -4.10
N ARG A 133 5.88 11.63 -4.71
CA ARG A 133 5.65 13.07 -4.98
C ARG A 133 5.36 13.88 -3.72
N ALA A 134 5.02 13.23 -2.61
CA ALA A 134 4.81 13.88 -1.31
C ALA A 134 6.12 14.36 -0.66
N GLY A 135 7.25 13.82 -1.12
CA GLY A 135 8.57 14.16 -0.61
C GLY A 135 8.99 13.34 0.62
N LYS A 136 10.27 13.44 0.96
CA LYS A 136 10.91 12.61 1.99
C LYS A 136 10.28 12.73 3.38
N VAL A 137 9.86 13.93 3.77
CA VAL A 137 9.27 14.17 5.11
C VAL A 137 8.02 13.33 5.29
N VAL A 138 7.12 13.34 4.30
CA VAL A 138 5.89 12.53 4.34
C VAL A 138 6.22 11.05 4.35
N ILE A 139 7.12 10.59 3.46
CA ILE A 139 7.49 9.17 3.37
C ILE A 139 8.11 8.67 4.67
N PHE A 140 9.00 9.44 5.29
CA PHE A 140 9.64 9.05 6.55
C PHE A 140 8.64 9.06 7.71
N GLY A 141 7.69 10.01 7.73
CA GLY A 141 6.56 9.98 8.67
C GLY A 141 5.68 8.74 8.53
N LEU A 142 5.47 8.23 7.31
CA LEU A 142 4.77 6.97 7.10
C LEU A 142 5.54 5.77 7.66
N TYR A 143 6.88 5.74 7.57
CA TYR A 143 7.68 4.69 8.20
C TYR A 143 7.60 4.72 9.72
N GLU A 144 7.63 5.91 10.33
CA GLU A 144 7.49 6.09 11.78
C GLU A 144 6.10 5.64 12.25
N LYS A 145 5.04 6.03 11.55
CA LYS A 145 3.68 5.56 11.84
C LYS A 145 3.54 4.05 11.69
N ALA A 146 4.11 3.47 10.63
CA ALA A 146 4.11 2.03 10.43
C ALA A 146 4.81 1.30 11.58
N TYR A 147 5.99 1.78 12.01
CA TYR A 147 6.70 1.22 13.16
C TYR A 147 5.85 1.21 14.44
N GLN A 148 5.14 2.31 14.71
CA GLN A 148 4.29 2.43 15.90
C GLN A 148 3.13 1.43 15.90
N CYS A 149 2.53 1.18 14.73
CA CYS A 149 1.35 0.31 14.58
C CYS A 149 1.69 -1.18 14.35
N LEU A 150 2.96 -1.53 14.13
CA LEU A 150 3.40 -2.91 14.05
C LEU A 150 3.47 -3.55 15.43
N LYS A 151 3.11 -4.84 15.51
CA LYS A 151 3.43 -5.72 16.64
C LYS A 151 4.95 -5.88 16.76
N ASP A 152 5.43 -6.27 17.94
CA ASP A 152 6.83 -6.70 18.07
C ASP A 152 7.07 -7.93 17.18
N GLY A 153 8.14 -7.90 16.40
CA GLY A 153 8.42 -8.89 15.36
C GLY A 153 7.59 -8.74 14.07
N GLY A 154 6.73 -7.72 13.98
CA GLY A 154 5.96 -7.42 12.76
C GLY A 154 6.82 -6.79 11.65
N HIS A 155 6.33 -6.85 10.42
CA HIS A 155 7.09 -6.50 9.22
C HIS A 155 6.48 -5.33 8.44
N LEU A 156 7.32 -4.40 8.02
CA LEU A 156 6.98 -3.40 7.01
C LEU A 156 7.61 -3.80 5.67
N TYR A 157 6.80 -3.91 4.62
CA TYR A 157 7.24 -4.15 3.25
C TYR A 157 7.04 -2.91 2.40
N ILE A 158 8.12 -2.44 1.75
CA ILE A 158 8.04 -1.29 0.85
C ILE A 158 8.63 -1.59 -0.52
N VAL A 159 8.16 -0.86 -1.54
CA VAL A 159 8.79 -0.77 -2.86
C VAL A 159 9.21 0.68 -3.12
N ILE A 160 10.42 0.90 -3.59
CA ILE A 160 10.89 2.24 -3.92
C ILE A 160 11.93 2.24 -5.05
N LEU A 161 11.76 3.13 -6.03
CA LEU A 161 12.72 3.33 -7.11
C LEU A 161 14.03 3.91 -6.59
N LYS A 162 15.17 3.41 -7.10
CA LYS A 162 16.52 3.88 -6.75
C LYS A 162 16.65 5.39 -6.84
N LYS A 163 16.20 6.00 -7.97
CA LYS A 163 16.26 7.45 -8.20
C LYS A 163 15.30 8.26 -7.32
N HIS A 164 14.31 7.64 -6.73
CA HIS A 164 13.34 8.27 -5.83
C HIS A 164 13.71 8.15 -4.34
N GLY A 165 14.97 7.80 -4.05
CA GLY A 165 15.48 7.85 -2.69
C GLY A 165 15.55 6.49 -1.98
N ALA A 166 15.66 5.37 -2.70
CA ALA A 166 15.77 4.03 -2.09
C ALA A 166 16.88 3.94 -1.05
N LYS A 167 18.06 4.54 -1.32
CA LYS A 167 19.17 4.55 -0.35
C LYS A 167 18.83 5.34 0.91
N SER A 168 18.18 6.50 0.79
CA SER A 168 17.78 7.29 1.96
C SER A 168 16.66 6.63 2.76
N SER A 169 15.71 5.94 2.08
CA SER A 169 14.68 5.13 2.73
C SER A 169 15.29 3.95 3.49
N LEU A 170 16.24 3.22 2.87
CA LEU A 170 16.95 2.14 3.53
C LEU A 170 17.66 2.61 4.81
N ASN A 171 18.33 3.76 4.76
CA ASN A 171 19.02 4.33 5.93
C ASN A 171 18.00 4.71 7.01
N LYS A 172 16.90 5.40 6.65
CA LYS A 172 15.86 5.78 7.62
C LYS A 172 15.20 4.56 8.27
N LEU A 173 14.94 3.49 7.50
CA LEU A 173 14.40 2.26 8.05
C LEU A 173 15.38 1.61 9.04
N LYS A 174 16.69 1.60 8.75
CA LYS A 174 17.71 1.08 9.67
C LYS A 174 17.86 1.89 10.97
N GLU A 175 17.43 3.15 10.98
CA GLU A 175 17.37 3.97 12.20
C GLU A 175 16.17 3.62 13.08
N LEU A 176 15.09 3.12 12.49
CA LEU A 176 13.81 2.88 13.16
C LEU A 176 13.60 1.42 13.55
N PHE A 177 14.02 0.47 12.69
CA PHE A 177 13.70 -0.95 12.80
C PHE A 177 14.89 -1.78 13.26
N ASN A 178 14.61 -2.89 13.94
CA ASN A 178 15.63 -3.80 14.49
C ASN A 178 16.41 -4.52 13.38
N GLU A 179 15.74 -4.92 12.31
CA GLU A 179 16.35 -5.57 11.15
C GLU A 179 15.79 -4.98 9.85
N VAL A 180 16.63 -4.76 8.85
CA VAL A 180 16.22 -4.28 7.53
C VAL A 180 16.96 -5.03 6.44
N LYS A 181 16.20 -5.67 5.56
CA LYS A 181 16.69 -6.45 4.42
C LYS A 181 16.23 -5.85 3.10
N VAL A 182 17.09 -5.83 2.10
CA VAL A 182 16.68 -5.64 0.71
C VAL A 182 16.37 -7.01 0.15
N LEU A 183 15.09 -7.31 -0.03
CA LEU A 183 14.62 -8.61 -0.50
C LEU A 183 14.97 -8.82 -1.97
N ASP A 184 14.80 -7.77 -2.79
CA ASP A 184 15.12 -7.83 -4.22
C ASP A 184 15.40 -6.44 -4.80
N ARG A 185 16.00 -6.42 -6.01
CA ARG A 185 16.25 -5.22 -6.82
C ARG A 185 15.92 -5.53 -8.27
N ILE A 186 14.74 -5.13 -8.72
CA ILE A 186 14.22 -5.41 -10.07
C ILE A 186 13.98 -4.08 -10.78
N ASP A 187 14.54 -3.89 -11.97
CA ASP A 187 14.36 -2.68 -12.80
C ASP A 187 14.49 -1.38 -11.99
N GLN A 188 15.53 -1.31 -11.17
CA GLN A 188 15.83 -0.19 -10.26
C GLN A 188 14.82 0.00 -9.11
N HIS A 189 13.81 -0.85 -8.95
CA HIS A 189 12.97 -0.90 -7.75
C HIS A 189 13.66 -1.74 -6.68
N TRP A 190 13.70 -1.21 -5.46
CA TRP A 190 14.15 -1.92 -4.28
C TRP A 190 12.94 -2.37 -3.50
N LEU A 191 12.86 -3.67 -3.24
CA LEU A 191 11.89 -4.28 -2.34
C LEU A 191 12.58 -4.45 -0.99
N ILE A 192 12.06 -3.79 0.03
CA ILE A 192 12.69 -3.71 1.35
C ILE A 192 11.70 -4.24 2.39
N GLU A 193 12.21 -5.12 3.25
CA GLU A 193 11.55 -5.57 4.47
C GLU A 193 12.24 -4.92 5.66
N ALA A 194 11.45 -4.45 6.61
CA ALA A 194 11.93 -3.93 7.88
C ALA A 194 11.15 -4.59 9.03
N THR A 195 11.84 -5.18 10.01
CA THR A 195 11.27 -5.91 11.13
C THR A 195 11.38 -5.09 12.42
N LYS A 196 10.27 -4.92 13.13
CA LYS A 196 10.20 -4.24 14.42
C LYS A 196 10.73 -5.12 15.55
#